data_2a20c52e7d984995f1ddbf29911affaa
#
_entry.id   2a20c52e7d984995f1ddbf29911affaa
#
_cell.length_a   1.000
_cell.length_b   1.000
_cell.length_c   1.000
_cell.angle_alpha   90.00
_cell.angle_beta   90.00
_cell.angle_gamma   90.00
#
_symmetry.space_group_name_H-M   'P 1'
#
loop_
_entity.id
_entity.type
_entity.pdbx_description
1 polymer ?
#
loop_
_entity_poly.entity_id
_entity_poly.type
_entity_poly.pdbx_seq_one_letter_code
_entity_poly.pdbx_strand_id
1 'polypeptide(L)'
;MKPLFRRLLGGVAIAAALYSCASVGRIEGGPYDETPPRFISGTPTPGALHHNKNKLSIEFDEFIKLDKPNEKIVISPPQVQQPEIKSNGKKVVITLQDTLKPNTTYTFDFGDAIQDNNEGNPLENFFYSFSTGDRLDSMAVAGTVLNAANLEPVKGMLVGLHANLADSAFTKLPFERVGRTDSRGRFSIRGVAPGKYRIYALQDADQNFAYSQPTEVIAFNDSIIIPSMEERMRQDTTWIDSLTVDTIVERQYTHYLPDDVLLRAFKELSFSQRFLKAERLTPEKFSLYFTAPADRLPLLKGLNFNEEDAFVIEQPTGRNDTIHYWIKDSLLYKQDSLKMSITYLYTDSLKQLVPRTDTLNVLAKLTYDKQQKQKQEAKEK
;
A
#
# COMPACT_ATOMS: atom_id res chain seq x y z
N MET A 1 -35.28 -67.17 -55.39
CA MET A 1 -34.22 -66.35 -54.89
C MET A 1 -34.60 -64.88 -54.64
N LYS A 2 -35.83 -64.50 -54.44
CA LYS A 2 -36.17 -63.03 -54.33
C LYS A 2 -36.58 -62.47 -52.95
N PRO A 3 -37.03 -63.28 -51.95
CA PRO A 3 -37.35 -62.61 -50.66
C PRO A 3 -36.16 -62.46 -49.71
N LEU A 4 -35.10 -63.28 -49.78
CA LEU A 4 -33.97 -63.23 -48.89
C LEU A 4 -33.09 -62.05 -49.18
N PHE A 5 -32.88 -61.69 -50.48
CA PHE A 5 -32.08 -60.58 -50.91
C PHE A 5 -32.70 -59.21 -50.52
N ARG A 6 -34.05 -59.11 -50.53
CA ARG A 6 -34.74 -57.86 -50.06
C ARG A 6 -34.65 -57.69 -48.56
N ARG A 7 -34.63 -58.78 -47.79
CA ARG A 7 -34.42 -58.69 -46.33
C ARG A 7 -32.99 -58.33 -45.95
N LEU A 8 -32.02 -58.82 -46.74
CA LEU A 8 -30.61 -58.47 -46.54
C LEU A 8 -30.34 -56.99 -46.89
N LEU A 9 -30.89 -56.46 -47.97
CA LEU A 9 -30.82 -55.08 -48.35
C LEU A 9 -31.49 -54.15 -47.31
N GLY A 10 -32.62 -54.53 -46.73
CA GLY A 10 -33.27 -53.78 -45.68
C GLY A 10 -32.48 -53.75 -44.39
N GLY A 11 -31.79 -54.81 -44.03
CA GLY A 11 -30.92 -54.89 -42.87
C GLY A 11 -29.67 -54.01 -43.01
N VAL A 12 -29.07 -53.97 -44.20
CA VAL A 12 -27.90 -53.08 -44.49
C VAL A 12 -28.30 -51.62 -44.50
N ALA A 13 -29.47 -51.26 -45.03
CA ALA A 13 -29.96 -49.89 -45.02
C ALA A 13 -30.24 -49.34 -43.59
N ILE A 14 -30.79 -50.20 -42.70
CA ILE A 14 -31.07 -49.91 -41.31
C ILE A 14 -29.71 -49.76 -40.51
N ALA A 15 -28.77 -50.69 -40.77
CA ALA A 15 -27.43 -50.59 -40.18
C ALA A 15 -26.65 -49.33 -40.62
N ALA A 16 -26.78 -48.95 -41.90
CA ALA A 16 -26.18 -47.71 -42.40
C ALA A 16 -26.83 -46.45 -41.82
N ALA A 17 -28.14 -46.45 -41.53
CA ALA A 17 -28.83 -45.36 -40.88
C ALA A 17 -28.44 -45.21 -39.40
N LEU A 18 -28.02 -46.28 -38.71
CA LEU A 18 -27.55 -46.25 -37.33
C LEU A 18 -26.09 -45.80 -37.19
N TYR A 19 -25.31 -45.79 -38.29
CA TYR A 19 -23.94 -45.24 -38.30
C TYR A 19 -23.85 -43.76 -38.68
N SER A 20 -25.00 -43.06 -38.88
CA SER A 20 -25.04 -41.62 -39.00
C SER A 20 -24.82 -41.01 -37.59
N CYS A 21 -23.61 -41.07 -37.10
CA CYS A 21 -23.20 -40.21 -35.99
C CYS A 21 -23.35 -38.76 -36.45
N ALA A 22 -24.39 -38.09 -35.98
CA ALA A 22 -24.40 -36.65 -35.99
C ALA A 22 -23.15 -36.19 -35.20
N SER A 23 -22.11 -35.73 -35.90
CA SER A 23 -21.05 -35.01 -35.28
C SER A 23 -21.70 -33.74 -34.72
N VAL A 24 -21.84 -33.68 -33.40
CA VAL A 24 -22.13 -32.42 -32.72
C VAL A 24 -20.96 -31.52 -33.08
N GLY A 25 -21.16 -30.64 -34.05
CA GLY A 25 -20.22 -29.58 -34.35
C GLY A 25 -20.01 -28.82 -33.03
N ARG A 26 -18.82 -28.88 -32.48
CA ARG A 26 -18.43 -27.94 -31.45
C ARG A 26 -18.62 -26.57 -32.11
N ILE A 27 -19.41 -25.71 -31.49
CA ILE A 27 -19.45 -24.30 -31.81
C ILE A 27 -18.08 -23.82 -31.42
N GLU A 28 -17.12 -23.86 -32.38
CA GLU A 28 -15.87 -23.15 -32.24
C GLU A 28 -16.28 -21.70 -32.26
N GLY A 29 -16.08 -20.99 -31.15
CA GLY A 29 -16.22 -19.56 -31.09
C GLY A 29 -15.39 -18.92 -32.20
N GLY A 30 -15.73 -17.71 -32.60
CA GLY A 30 -14.93 -16.93 -33.54
C GLY A 30 -13.47 -16.79 -33.07
N PRO A 31 -12.61 -16.16 -33.88
CA PRO A 31 -11.24 -15.86 -33.46
C PRO A 31 -11.28 -15.12 -32.11
N TYR A 32 -10.34 -15.47 -31.25
CA TYR A 32 -10.18 -14.88 -29.92
C TYR A 32 -9.96 -13.37 -30.10
N ASP A 33 -10.76 -12.53 -29.42
CA ASP A 33 -10.59 -11.09 -29.45
C ASP A 33 -9.51 -10.67 -28.45
N GLU A 34 -8.47 -10.01 -28.94
CA GLU A 34 -7.36 -9.47 -28.14
C GLU A 34 -7.44 -7.94 -28.02
N THR A 35 -8.49 -7.34 -28.56
CA THR A 35 -8.63 -5.87 -28.57
C THR A 35 -9.30 -5.38 -27.29
N PRO A 36 -8.78 -4.32 -26.63
CA PRO A 36 -9.45 -3.72 -25.50
C PRO A 36 -10.62 -2.82 -25.94
N PRO A 37 -11.58 -2.55 -25.04
CA PRO A 37 -12.68 -1.64 -25.30
C PRO A 37 -12.20 -0.26 -25.75
N ARG A 38 -12.92 0.35 -26.71
CA ARG A 38 -12.61 1.68 -27.21
C ARG A 38 -13.64 2.69 -26.74
N PHE A 39 -13.14 3.86 -26.31
CA PHE A 39 -13.99 4.99 -25.92
C PHE A 39 -14.78 5.53 -27.12
N ILE A 40 -16.09 5.69 -26.97
CA ILE A 40 -16.99 6.30 -27.96
C ILE A 40 -17.40 7.71 -27.54
N SER A 41 -18.00 7.83 -26.37
CA SER A 41 -18.58 9.09 -25.91
C SER A 41 -18.62 9.19 -24.39
N GLY A 42 -18.83 10.41 -23.89
CA GLY A 42 -18.98 10.63 -22.46
C GLY A 42 -19.84 11.85 -22.14
N THR A 43 -20.48 11.80 -20.97
CA THR A 43 -21.23 12.90 -20.39
C THR A 43 -20.73 13.16 -18.98
N PRO A 44 -20.12 14.33 -18.68
CA PRO A 44 -19.83 15.43 -19.64
C PRO A 44 -18.85 14.98 -20.73
N THR A 45 -18.69 15.72 -21.81
CA THR A 45 -17.63 15.45 -22.80
C THR A 45 -16.24 15.57 -22.16
N PRO A 46 -15.23 14.79 -22.58
CA PRO A 46 -13.88 14.94 -22.06
C PRO A 46 -13.39 16.38 -22.16
N GLY A 47 -12.84 16.92 -21.08
CA GLY A 47 -12.38 18.31 -21.03
C GLY A 47 -13.48 19.37 -20.91
N ALA A 48 -14.73 18.97 -20.67
CA ALA A 48 -15.83 19.94 -20.50
C ALA A 48 -15.55 20.92 -19.34
N LEU A 49 -15.94 22.17 -19.55
CA LEU A 49 -15.87 23.25 -18.56
C LEU A 49 -17.25 23.48 -17.92
N HIS A 50 -17.28 24.16 -16.80
CA HIS A 50 -18.50 24.53 -16.06
C HIS A 50 -19.43 23.36 -15.70
N HIS A 51 -18.87 22.15 -15.60
CA HIS A 51 -19.66 20.99 -15.24
C HIS A 51 -20.01 21.02 -13.77
N ASN A 52 -21.31 20.95 -13.44
CA ASN A 52 -21.85 21.07 -12.08
C ASN A 52 -22.64 19.85 -11.60
N LYS A 53 -22.66 18.76 -12.39
CA LYS A 53 -23.35 17.54 -12.01
C LYS A 53 -22.38 16.54 -11.43
N ASN A 54 -22.77 15.87 -10.36
CA ASN A 54 -21.96 14.85 -9.69
C ASN A 54 -21.99 13.46 -10.37
N LYS A 55 -22.71 13.34 -11.50
CA LYS A 55 -22.83 12.07 -12.25
C LYS A 55 -22.15 12.18 -13.61
N LEU A 56 -21.33 11.19 -13.94
CA LEU A 56 -20.72 11.04 -15.25
C LEU A 56 -21.02 9.66 -15.83
N SER A 57 -21.04 9.57 -17.16
CA SER A 57 -21.26 8.34 -17.91
C SER A 57 -20.31 8.30 -19.09
N ILE A 58 -19.60 7.19 -19.24
CA ILE A 58 -18.62 6.95 -20.30
C ILE A 58 -19.05 5.73 -21.07
N GLU A 59 -19.11 5.82 -22.41
CA GLU A 59 -19.61 4.79 -23.32
C GLU A 59 -18.48 4.21 -24.17
N PHE A 60 -18.49 2.88 -24.31
CA PHE A 60 -17.52 2.10 -25.08
C PHE A 60 -18.19 1.37 -26.23
N ASP A 61 -17.39 0.88 -27.18
CA ASP A 61 -17.86 0.18 -28.39
C ASP A 61 -18.40 -1.24 -28.10
N GLU A 62 -18.01 -1.80 -26.94
CA GLU A 62 -18.42 -3.13 -26.54
C GLU A 62 -18.91 -3.22 -25.09
N PHE A 63 -19.40 -4.41 -24.67
CA PHE A 63 -19.78 -4.68 -23.29
C PHE A 63 -18.55 -4.73 -22.39
N ILE A 64 -18.59 -4.00 -21.27
CA ILE A 64 -17.47 -3.87 -20.36
C ILE A 64 -17.80 -4.42 -18.96
N LYS A 65 -16.76 -4.87 -18.27
CA LYS A 65 -16.78 -5.14 -16.84
C LYS A 65 -15.75 -4.29 -16.12
N LEU A 66 -15.95 -4.08 -14.83
CA LEU A 66 -15.01 -3.36 -13.98
C LEU A 66 -14.32 -4.34 -13.01
N ASP A 67 -13.00 -4.37 -13.07
CA ASP A 67 -12.18 -5.14 -12.12
C ASP A 67 -11.74 -4.25 -10.97
N LYS A 68 -12.22 -4.57 -9.76
CA LYS A 68 -11.91 -3.88 -8.50
C LYS A 68 -11.93 -2.35 -8.61
N PRO A 69 -13.04 -1.75 -9.04
CA PRO A 69 -13.09 -0.32 -9.36
C PRO A 69 -12.68 0.58 -8.18
N ASN A 70 -13.04 0.23 -6.96
CA ASN A 70 -12.72 1.01 -5.76
C ASN A 70 -11.21 1.00 -5.40
N GLU A 71 -10.47 -0.02 -5.86
CA GLU A 71 -9.03 -0.13 -5.62
C GLU A 71 -8.21 0.48 -6.76
N LYS A 72 -8.69 0.34 -8.01
CA LYS A 72 -7.93 0.68 -9.21
C LYS A 72 -8.24 2.07 -9.75
N ILE A 73 -9.51 2.54 -9.63
CA ILE A 73 -9.88 3.85 -10.14
C ILE A 73 -9.48 4.93 -9.15
N VAL A 74 -8.71 5.88 -9.62
CA VAL A 74 -8.26 7.04 -8.82
C VAL A 74 -9.00 8.29 -9.28
N ILE A 75 -9.71 8.92 -8.34
CA ILE A 75 -10.42 10.18 -8.58
C ILE A 75 -9.64 11.30 -7.90
N SER A 76 -9.34 12.35 -8.64
CA SER A 76 -8.62 13.51 -8.13
C SER A 76 -9.37 14.82 -8.48
N PRO A 77 -9.68 15.66 -7.48
CA PRO A 77 -9.42 15.54 -6.03
C PRO A 77 -10.04 14.29 -5.40
N PRO A 78 -9.41 13.75 -4.34
CA PRO A 78 -9.95 12.58 -3.66
C PRO A 78 -11.33 12.85 -3.06
N GLN A 79 -12.16 11.81 -3.01
CA GLN A 79 -13.52 11.87 -2.50
C GLN A 79 -13.55 11.27 -1.10
N VAL A 80 -14.01 12.03 -0.11
CA VAL A 80 -14.15 11.56 1.28
C VAL A 80 -15.28 10.53 1.39
N GLN A 81 -16.39 10.79 0.71
CA GLN A 81 -17.46 9.81 0.58
C GLN A 81 -17.22 8.94 -0.63
N GLN A 82 -17.28 7.62 -0.43
CA GLN A 82 -16.98 6.67 -1.51
C GLN A 82 -17.93 6.87 -2.69
N PRO A 83 -17.40 7.10 -3.91
CA PRO A 83 -18.20 7.26 -5.11
C PRO A 83 -18.87 5.95 -5.51
N GLU A 84 -20.04 6.03 -6.09
CA GLU A 84 -20.70 4.87 -6.68
C GLU A 84 -20.20 4.67 -8.11
N ILE A 85 -19.52 3.55 -8.37
CA ILE A 85 -18.93 3.21 -9.68
C ILE A 85 -19.55 1.90 -10.17
N LYS A 86 -20.23 1.94 -11.33
CA LYS A 86 -20.94 0.79 -11.90
C LYS A 86 -20.69 0.64 -13.39
N SER A 87 -20.63 -0.58 -13.87
CA SER A 87 -20.78 -0.89 -15.29
C SER A 87 -22.26 -1.18 -15.61
N ASN A 88 -22.73 -0.66 -16.71
CA ASN A 88 -24.07 -0.92 -17.22
C ASN A 88 -23.99 -1.14 -18.74
N GLY A 89 -23.87 -2.43 -19.14
CA GLY A 89 -23.69 -2.80 -20.54
C GLY A 89 -22.38 -2.27 -21.10
N LYS A 90 -22.47 -1.33 -22.01
CA LYS A 90 -21.32 -0.66 -22.66
C LYS A 90 -20.89 0.64 -21.95
N LYS A 91 -21.42 0.90 -20.75
CA LYS A 91 -21.17 2.17 -20.07
C LYS A 91 -20.59 1.97 -18.68
N VAL A 92 -19.62 2.85 -18.32
CA VAL A 92 -19.25 3.13 -16.94
C VAL A 92 -20.05 4.33 -16.46
N VAL A 93 -20.69 4.18 -15.29
CA VAL A 93 -21.42 5.26 -14.63
C VAL A 93 -20.78 5.51 -13.28
N ILE A 94 -20.36 6.76 -13.03
CA ILE A 94 -19.80 7.19 -11.75
C ILE A 94 -20.68 8.29 -11.18
N THR A 95 -21.05 8.14 -9.91
CA THR A 95 -21.76 9.15 -9.13
C THR A 95 -20.89 9.55 -7.94
N LEU A 96 -20.43 10.81 -7.95
CA LEU A 96 -19.69 11.39 -6.85
C LEU A 96 -20.67 11.72 -5.72
N GLN A 97 -20.28 11.39 -4.48
CA GLN A 97 -21.12 11.66 -3.30
C GLN A 97 -20.78 13.01 -2.67
N ASP A 98 -19.51 13.44 -2.81
CA ASP A 98 -19.08 14.75 -2.31
C ASP A 98 -19.58 15.87 -3.22
N THR A 99 -19.82 17.04 -2.62
CA THR A 99 -20.11 18.26 -3.39
C THR A 99 -18.90 18.67 -4.23
N LEU A 100 -19.13 18.95 -5.50
CA LEU A 100 -18.07 19.39 -6.39
C LEU A 100 -17.46 20.72 -5.93
N LYS A 101 -16.13 20.76 -5.82
CA LYS A 101 -15.39 21.99 -5.50
C LYS A 101 -15.46 22.97 -6.67
N PRO A 102 -15.66 24.28 -6.45
CA PRO A 102 -15.67 25.26 -7.53
C PRO A 102 -14.27 25.41 -8.14
N ASN A 103 -14.22 25.86 -9.40
CA ASN A 103 -12.98 26.13 -10.16
C ASN A 103 -11.94 25.01 -10.05
N THR A 104 -12.40 23.77 -10.15
CA THR A 104 -11.56 22.58 -9.90
C THR A 104 -11.66 21.62 -11.07
N THR A 105 -10.50 21.15 -11.55
CA THR A 105 -10.40 20.07 -12.52
C THR A 105 -10.55 18.74 -11.82
N TYR A 106 -11.47 17.91 -12.25
CA TYR A 106 -11.66 16.53 -11.81
C TYR A 106 -11.03 15.58 -12.83
N THR A 107 -10.18 14.68 -12.36
CA THR A 107 -9.56 13.65 -13.19
C THR A 107 -9.92 12.26 -12.67
N PHE A 108 -10.13 11.33 -13.56
CA PHE A 108 -10.44 9.94 -13.31
C PHE A 108 -9.41 9.10 -14.04
N ASP A 109 -8.57 8.43 -13.28
CA ASP A 109 -7.61 7.46 -13.79
C ASP A 109 -8.19 6.07 -13.58
N PHE A 110 -8.44 5.35 -14.65
CA PHE A 110 -9.04 4.03 -14.61
C PHE A 110 -8.00 2.91 -14.50
N GLY A 111 -6.71 3.21 -14.70
CA GLY A 111 -5.65 2.21 -14.71
C GLY A 111 -5.96 1.08 -15.71
N ASP A 112 -6.12 -0.13 -15.19
CA ASP A 112 -6.52 -1.34 -15.91
C ASP A 112 -7.90 -1.88 -15.44
N ALA A 113 -8.72 -1.03 -14.82
CA ALA A 113 -10.00 -1.43 -14.23
C ALA A 113 -11.08 -1.74 -15.27
N ILE A 114 -11.05 -1.08 -16.43
CA ILE A 114 -12.01 -1.31 -17.51
C ILE A 114 -11.52 -2.45 -18.38
N GLN A 115 -12.34 -3.49 -18.52
CA GLN A 115 -12.03 -4.66 -19.32
C GLN A 115 -13.23 -5.01 -20.20
N ASP A 116 -13.01 -5.64 -21.37
CA ASP A 116 -14.09 -6.27 -22.09
C ASP A 116 -14.76 -7.35 -21.24
N ASN A 117 -16.03 -7.60 -21.49
CA ASN A 117 -16.82 -8.53 -20.69
C ASN A 117 -16.49 -10.00 -20.96
N ASN A 118 -16.04 -10.34 -22.17
CA ASN A 118 -15.88 -11.71 -22.63
C ASN A 118 -14.47 -12.25 -22.31
N GLU A 119 -13.45 -11.70 -22.93
CA GLU A 119 -12.07 -12.14 -22.86
C GLU A 119 -11.32 -11.52 -21.67
N GLY A 120 -11.69 -10.31 -21.25
CA GLY A 120 -11.09 -9.61 -20.12
C GLY A 120 -9.90 -8.75 -20.50
N ASN A 121 -9.77 -8.36 -21.77
CA ASN A 121 -8.70 -7.46 -22.24
C ASN A 121 -8.81 -6.10 -21.56
N PRO A 122 -7.79 -5.63 -20.83
CA PRO A 122 -7.85 -4.38 -20.10
C PRO A 122 -7.61 -3.19 -21.04
N LEU A 123 -8.43 -2.14 -20.87
CA LEU A 123 -8.15 -0.82 -21.43
C LEU A 123 -7.17 -0.10 -20.51
N GLU A 124 -5.89 -0.09 -20.88
CA GLU A 124 -4.83 0.52 -20.07
C GLU A 124 -4.72 2.02 -20.28
N ASN A 125 -4.29 2.74 -19.23
CA ASN A 125 -3.98 4.18 -19.28
C ASN A 125 -5.13 5.08 -19.74
N PHE A 126 -6.38 4.68 -19.50
CA PHE A 126 -7.53 5.50 -19.84
C PHE A 126 -7.77 6.56 -18.76
N PHE A 127 -7.80 7.83 -19.20
CA PHE A 127 -8.05 8.99 -18.36
C PHE A 127 -9.28 9.76 -18.84
N TYR A 128 -10.01 10.27 -17.88
CA TYR A 128 -11.16 11.13 -18.13
C TYR A 128 -11.08 12.37 -17.25
N SER A 129 -11.49 13.53 -17.77
CA SER A 129 -11.44 14.77 -17.00
C SER A 129 -12.53 15.74 -17.41
N PHE A 130 -12.92 16.59 -16.46
CA PHE A 130 -13.74 17.79 -16.67
C PHE A 130 -13.37 18.86 -15.64
N SER A 131 -13.84 20.08 -15.83
CA SER A 131 -13.66 21.18 -14.87
C SER A 131 -14.99 21.79 -14.46
N THR A 132 -15.08 22.19 -13.20
CA THR A 132 -16.19 22.99 -12.68
C THR A 132 -16.01 24.49 -12.94
N GLY A 133 -14.82 24.90 -13.36
CA GLY A 133 -14.44 26.29 -13.65
C GLY A 133 -14.24 26.60 -15.12
N ASP A 134 -13.62 27.75 -15.38
CA ASP A 134 -13.40 28.32 -16.71
C ASP A 134 -12.24 27.68 -17.48
N ARG A 135 -11.42 26.87 -16.82
CA ARG A 135 -10.25 26.23 -17.42
C ARG A 135 -10.09 24.81 -16.93
N LEU A 136 -9.40 24.02 -17.75
CA LEU A 136 -8.93 22.69 -17.39
C LEU A 136 -7.45 22.77 -17.01
N ASP A 137 -7.11 22.35 -15.79
CA ASP A 137 -5.71 22.20 -15.42
C ASP A 137 -5.14 20.97 -16.13
N SER A 138 -4.01 21.14 -16.80
CA SER A 138 -3.45 20.11 -17.68
C SER A 138 -2.09 19.59 -17.25
N MET A 139 -1.42 20.24 -16.27
CA MET A 139 -0.09 19.81 -15.85
C MET A 139 -0.14 18.47 -15.12
N ALA A 140 1.00 17.80 -15.12
CA ALA A 140 1.17 16.54 -14.44
C ALA A 140 2.49 16.50 -13.66
N VAL A 141 2.51 15.68 -12.62
CA VAL A 141 3.70 15.35 -11.83
C VAL A 141 3.83 13.84 -11.81
N ALA A 142 5.00 13.33 -12.16
CA ALA A 142 5.23 11.89 -12.20
C ALA A 142 6.53 11.52 -11.47
N GLY A 143 6.67 10.23 -11.17
CA GLY A 143 7.84 9.73 -10.48
C GLY A 143 7.68 8.27 -10.05
N THR A 144 8.49 7.88 -9.08
CA THR A 144 8.56 6.51 -8.58
C THR A 144 8.61 6.47 -7.07
N VAL A 145 7.91 5.50 -6.49
CA VAL A 145 7.96 5.19 -5.05
C VAL A 145 8.68 3.87 -4.85
N LEU A 146 9.77 3.90 -4.08
CA LEU A 146 10.57 2.74 -3.71
C LEU A 146 10.54 2.54 -2.19
N ASN A 147 10.62 1.31 -1.75
CA ASN A 147 10.79 1.00 -0.33
C ASN A 147 12.17 1.48 0.15
N ALA A 148 12.24 2.20 1.25
CA ALA A 148 13.50 2.78 1.75
C ALA A 148 14.53 1.74 2.20
N ALA A 149 14.10 0.53 2.61
CA ALA A 149 14.98 -0.52 3.13
C ALA A 149 15.66 -1.36 2.04
N ASN A 150 14.94 -1.69 0.95
CA ASN A 150 15.40 -2.63 -0.08
C ASN A 150 15.34 -2.06 -1.51
N LEU A 151 14.81 -0.83 -1.68
CA LEU A 151 14.63 -0.14 -2.97
C LEU A 151 13.72 -0.88 -3.95
N GLU A 152 12.88 -1.78 -3.46
CA GLU A 152 11.86 -2.43 -4.30
C GLU A 152 10.71 -1.46 -4.61
N PRO A 153 10.08 -1.58 -5.79
CA PRO A 153 8.92 -0.79 -6.16
C PRO A 153 7.73 -1.00 -5.20
N VAL A 154 7.07 0.07 -4.77
CA VAL A 154 5.88 -0.01 -3.92
C VAL A 154 4.63 0.17 -4.78
N LYS A 155 3.84 -0.91 -4.93
CA LYS A 155 2.59 -0.92 -5.69
C LYS A 155 1.41 -0.42 -4.84
N GLY A 156 0.48 0.30 -5.48
CA GLY A 156 -0.82 0.64 -4.90
C GLY A 156 -0.78 1.76 -3.85
N MET A 157 0.37 2.39 -3.66
CA MET A 157 0.53 3.50 -2.72
C MET A 157 -0.10 4.78 -3.30
N LEU A 158 -0.86 5.49 -2.48
CA LEU A 158 -1.43 6.78 -2.84
C LEU A 158 -0.32 7.83 -2.83
N VAL A 159 -0.20 8.63 -3.89
CA VAL A 159 0.71 9.78 -3.95
C VAL A 159 -0.11 11.03 -4.10
N GLY A 160 0.16 12.04 -3.25
CA GLY A 160 -0.65 13.24 -3.21
C GLY A 160 0.16 14.52 -3.15
N LEU A 161 -0.47 15.60 -3.62
CA LEU A 161 0.05 16.94 -3.59
C LEU A 161 -0.74 17.83 -2.63
N HIS A 162 -0.02 18.69 -1.90
CA HIS A 162 -0.57 19.79 -1.11
C HIS A 162 -0.05 21.13 -1.62
N ALA A 163 -0.95 22.06 -1.93
CA ALA A 163 -0.59 23.47 -2.19
C ALA A 163 -0.27 24.21 -0.87
N ASN A 164 -0.81 23.73 0.25
CA ASN A 164 -0.40 24.19 1.56
C ASN A 164 0.98 23.61 1.90
N LEU A 165 1.99 24.48 1.93
CA LEU A 165 3.40 24.11 2.14
C LEU A 165 3.78 23.86 3.60
N ALA A 166 2.85 24.04 4.56
CA ALA A 166 3.10 23.76 5.98
C ALA A 166 3.22 22.24 6.21
N ASP A 167 4.20 21.82 6.99
CA ASP A 167 4.42 20.40 7.30
C ASP A 167 3.21 19.72 7.95
N SER A 168 2.41 20.49 8.70
CA SER A 168 1.17 20.01 9.32
C SER A 168 0.04 19.73 8.31
N ALA A 169 0.14 20.14 7.05
CA ALA A 169 -0.87 19.87 6.04
C ALA A 169 -1.05 18.36 5.83
N PHE A 170 0.04 17.62 5.77
CA PHE A 170 0.04 16.17 5.56
C PHE A 170 -0.74 15.39 6.64
N THR A 171 -0.73 15.88 7.88
CA THR A 171 -1.42 15.24 9.03
C THR A 171 -2.82 15.77 9.30
N LYS A 172 -3.20 16.93 8.74
CA LYS A 172 -4.47 17.60 9.09
C LYS A 172 -5.42 17.76 7.92
N LEU A 173 -4.92 17.71 6.70
CA LEU A 173 -5.70 17.99 5.50
C LEU A 173 -5.63 16.81 4.53
N PRO A 174 -6.73 16.47 3.87
CA PRO A 174 -6.67 15.51 2.77
C PRO A 174 -5.88 16.09 1.60
N PHE A 175 -5.28 15.22 0.81
CA PHE A 175 -4.59 15.63 -0.42
C PHE A 175 -5.49 16.44 -1.35
N GLU A 176 -4.92 17.40 -2.05
CA GLU A 176 -5.64 18.18 -3.07
C GLU A 176 -5.67 17.49 -4.41
N ARG A 177 -4.59 16.80 -4.76
CA ARG A 177 -4.42 16.00 -5.96
C ARG A 177 -3.80 14.68 -5.62
N VAL A 178 -4.26 13.62 -6.27
CA VAL A 178 -3.79 12.27 -6.01
C VAL A 178 -3.56 11.47 -7.27
N GLY A 179 -2.62 10.54 -7.18
CA GLY A 179 -2.38 9.45 -8.10
C GLY A 179 -2.07 8.18 -7.32
N ARG A 180 -1.92 7.06 -7.97
CA ARG A 180 -1.58 5.77 -7.35
C ARG A 180 -0.43 5.11 -8.08
N THR A 181 0.43 4.41 -7.34
CA THR A 181 1.57 3.71 -7.93
C THR A 181 1.14 2.41 -8.63
N ASP A 182 1.72 2.17 -9.81
CA ASP A 182 1.57 0.93 -10.58
C ASP A 182 2.42 -0.22 -9.99
N SER A 183 2.45 -1.37 -10.68
CA SER A 183 3.25 -2.54 -10.29
C SER A 183 4.75 -2.31 -10.29
N ARG A 184 5.24 -1.27 -10.97
CA ARG A 184 6.63 -0.83 -11.02
C ARG A 184 6.93 0.33 -10.07
N GLY A 185 5.97 0.67 -9.20
CA GLY A 185 6.09 1.79 -8.27
C GLY A 185 5.98 3.17 -8.93
N ARG A 186 5.63 3.27 -10.20
CA ARG A 186 5.50 4.54 -10.92
C ARG A 186 4.13 5.15 -10.68
N PHE A 187 4.09 6.46 -10.54
CA PHE A 187 2.86 7.24 -10.41
C PHE A 187 2.82 8.41 -11.38
N SER A 188 1.61 8.85 -11.68
CA SER A 188 1.36 10.09 -12.42
C SER A 188 0.14 10.79 -11.82
N ILE A 189 0.31 12.02 -11.37
CA ILE A 189 -0.76 12.88 -10.85
C ILE A 189 -1.07 13.89 -11.93
N ARG A 190 -2.28 13.81 -12.49
CA ARG A 190 -2.73 14.67 -13.60
C ARG A 190 -3.73 15.72 -13.14
N GLY A 191 -4.00 16.70 -13.98
CA GLY A 191 -4.93 17.78 -13.69
C GLY A 191 -4.42 18.73 -12.62
N VAL A 192 -3.11 18.96 -12.60
CA VAL A 192 -2.46 19.82 -11.63
C VAL A 192 -2.46 21.27 -12.15
N ALA A 193 -2.89 22.21 -11.30
CA ALA A 193 -2.82 23.63 -11.60
C ALA A 193 -1.39 24.15 -11.49
N PRO A 194 -1.05 25.27 -12.16
CA PRO A 194 0.20 25.97 -11.89
C PRO A 194 0.31 26.37 -10.41
N GLY A 195 1.44 26.10 -9.78
CA GLY A 195 1.62 26.40 -8.36
C GLY A 195 2.84 25.77 -7.76
N LYS A 196 2.95 25.87 -6.43
CA LYS A 196 3.99 25.22 -5.62
C LYS A 196 3.33 24.17 -4.75
N TYR A 197 3.93 23.00 -4.69
CA TYR A 197 3.35 21.87 -3.98
C TYR A 197 4.39 21.14 -3.13
N ARG A 198 3.94 20.58 -2.02
CA ARG A 198 4.61 19.48 -1.33
C ARG A 198 4.07 18.16 -1.86
N ILE A 199 4.92 17.16 -1.99
CA ILE A 199 4.56 15.83 -2.43
C ILE A 199 4.79 14.81 -1.32
N TYR A 200 3.80 13.94 -1.11
CA TYR A 200 3.85 12.86 -0.15
C TYR A 200 3.30 11.60 -0.77
N ALA A 201 3.71 10.44 -0.25
CA ALA A 201 3.04 9.20 -0.53
C ALA A 201 2.55 8.57 0.78
N LEU A 202 1.42 7.88 0.72
CA LEU A 202 0.72 7.33 1.88
C LEU A 202 0.11 5.97 1.53
N GLN A 203 0.38 4.96 2.35
CA GLN A 203 -0.42 3.74 2.35
C GLN A 203 -1.63 3.96 3.26
N ASP A 204 -2.60 4.66 2.72
CA ASP A 204 -3.82 5.10 3.39
C ASP A 204 -4.71 3.88 3.71
N ALA A 205 -4.76 3.50 4.97
CA ALA A 205 -5.49 2.32 5.42
C ALA A 205 -6.96 2.62 5.73
N ASP A 206 -7.27 3.84 6.16
CA ASP A 206 -8.61 4.26 6.55
C ASP A 206 -9.33 5.14 5.50
N GLN A 207 -8.67 5.39 4.37
CA GLN A 207 -9.18 6.15 3.21
C GLN A 207 -9.57 7.60 3.55
N ASN A 208 -8.84 8.22 4.47
CA ASN A 208 -9.05 9.61 4.86
C ASN A 208 -8.20 10.61 4.06
N PHE A 209 -7.28 10.10 3.22
CA PHE A 209 -6.37 10.87 2.36
C PHE A 209 -5.40 11.81 3.12
N ALA A 210 -5.15 11.52 4.38
CA ALA A 210 -4.23 12.26 5.25
C ALA A 210 -3.47 11.28 6.16
N TYR A 211 -2.25 11.59 6.54
CA TYR A 211 -1.52 10.77 7.50
C TYR A 211 -2.12 10.91 8.90
N SER A 212 -2.77 9.87 9.37
CA SER A 212 -3.49 9.84 10.63
C SER A 212 -2.90 8.89 11.66
N GLN A 213 -2.17 7.85 11.22
CA GLN A 213 -1.70 6.77 12.08
C GLN A 213 -0.21 6.45 11.85
N PRO A 214 0.59 6.30 12.93
CA PRO A 214 2.01 5.90 12.81
C PRO A 214 2.24 4.51 12.19
N THR A 215 1.16 3.73 12.02
CA THR A 215 1.21 2.41 11.39
C THR A 215 1.20 2.47 9.87
N GLU A 216 0.82 3.60 9.30
CA GLU A 216 0.81 3.82 7.85
C GLU A 216 2.22 4.00 7.31
N VAL A 217 2.45 3.45 6.13
CA VAL A 217 3.71 3.66 5.40
C VAL A 217 3.63 4.99 4.68
N ILE A 218 4.66 5.81 4.84
CA ILE A 218 4.73 7.15 4.27
C ILE A 218 5.98 7.32 3.42
N ALA A 219 5.94 8.28 2.50
CA ALA A 219 7.13 8.81 1.83
C ALA A 219 6.96 10.30 1.55
N PHE A 220 8.05 11.03 1.50
CA PHE A 220 8.05 12.45 1.18
C PHE A 220 9.32 12.86 0.46
N ASN A 221 9.27 14.05 -0.13
CA ASN A 221 10.41 14.74 -0.69
C ASN A 221 10.43 16.16 -0.16
N ASP A 222 11.58 16.63 0.31
CA ASP A 222 11.74 17.98 0.89
C ASP A 222 11.68 19.08 -0.16
N SER A 223 11.89 18.74 -1.43
CA SER A 223 11.86 19.69 -2.53
C SER A 223 10.44 20.18 -2.81
N ILE A 224 10.32 21.47 -3.10
CA ILE A 224 9.07 22.05 -3.59
C ILE A 224 8.87 21.64 -5.04
N ILE A 225 7.73 21.03 -5.34
CA ILE A 225 7.32 20.63 -6.67
C ILE A 225 6.67 21.82 -7.37
N ILE A 226 7.21 22.18 -8.52
CA ILE A 226 6.66 23.24 -9.39
C ILE A 226 6.35 22.58 -10.73
N PRO A 227 5.08 22.21 -11.01
CA PRO A 227 4.71 21.63 -12.28
C PRO A 227 4.96 22.57 -13.45
N SER A 228 5.51 22.04 -14.51
CA SER A 228 5.76 22.76 -15.74
C SER A 228 5.52 21.86 -16.94
N MET A 229 5.54 22.41 -18.13
CA MET A 229 5.41 21.68 -19.39
C MET A 229 6.39 22.24 -20.43
N GLU A 230 6.84 21.37 -21.30
CA GLU A 230 7.69 21.71 -22.43
C GLU A 230 7.26 20.91 -23.66
N GLU A 231 7.53 21.43 -24.84
CA GLU A 231 7.29 20.71 -26.07
C GLU A 231 8.51 19.88 -26.43
N ARG A 232 8.30 18.59 -26.71
CA ARG A 232 9.34 17.65 -27.15
C ARG A 232 8.90 16.93 -28.43
N MET A 233 9.88 16.44 -29.19
CA MET A 233 9.65 15.57 -30.33
C MET A 233 9.85 14.11 -29.91
N ARG A 234 8.98 13.21 -30.39
CA ARG A 234 9.17 11.76 -30.26
C ARG A 234 9.01 11.11 -31.61
N GLN A 235 9.70 9.98 -31.78
CA GLN A 235 9.56 9.14 -32.95
C GLN A 235 8.52 8.06 -32.68
N ASP A 236 7.41 8.10 -33.41
CA ASP A 236 6.40 7.04 -33.39
C ASP A 236 6.72 6.08 -34.53
N THR A 237 7.00 4.82 -34.21
CA THR A 237 7.30 3.76 -35.19
C THR A 237 6.08 2.89 -35.37
N THR A 238 5.57 2.80 -36.60
CA THR A 238 4.57 1.81 -36.99
C THR A 238 5.25 0.60 -37.62
N TRP A 239 4.69 -0.59 -37.39
CA TRP A 239 5.25 -1.86 -37.82
C TRP A 239 4.28 -2.57 -38.76
N ILE A 240 4.79 -3.17 -39.84
CA ILE A 240 4.01 -4.04 -40.73
C ILE A 240 3.85 -5.42 -40.08
N ASP A 241 4.90 -5.90 -39.46
CA ASP A 241 4.96 -7.15 -38.71
C ASP A 241 5.94 -7.01 -37.51
N SER A 242 6.13 -8.06 -36.73
CA SER A 242 6.99 -8.03 -35.52
C SER A 242 8.47 -7.69 -35.79
N LEU A 243 8.92 -7.66 -37.04
CA LEU A 243 10.33 -7.43 -37.44
C LEU A 243 10.50 -6.29 -38.43
N THR A 244 9.44 -5.86 -39.13
CA THR A 244 9.52 -4.91 -40.26
C THR A 244 8.87 -3.60 -39.88
N VAL A 245 9.67 -2.54 -39.82
CA VAL A 245 9.18 -1.16 -39.63
C VAL A 245 8.46 -0.70 -40.90
N ASP A 246 7.24 -0.17 -40.72
CA ASP A 246 6.49 0.48 -41.79
C ASP A 246 6.92 1.95 -41.94
N THR A 247 6.71 2.73 -40.90
CA THR A 247 6.96 4.17 -40.95
C THR A 247 7.45 4.68 -39.61
N ILE A 248 8.39 5.63 -39.64
CA ILE A 248 8.81 6.42 -38.47
C ILE A 248 8.35 7.85 -38.69
N VAL A 249 7.47 8.33 -37.79
CA VAL A 249 6.93 9.70 -37.87
C VAL A 249 7.38 10.45 -36.61
N GLU A 250 7.98 11.61 -36.80
CA GLU A 250 8.25 12.53 -35.71
C GLU A 250 6.99 13.29 -35.33
N ARG A 251 6.59 13.19 -34.06
CA ARG A 251 5.44 13.90 -33.51
C ARG A 251 5.86 14.78 -32.36
N GLN A 252 5.40 16.02 -32.41
CA GLN A 252 5.47 16.93 -31.27
C GLN A 252 4.47 16.50 -30.20
N TYR A 253 4.92 16.51 -28.94
CA TYR A 253 4.07 16.22 -27.80
C TYR A 253 4.42 17.13 -26.63
N THR A 254 3.45 17.38 -25.77
CA THR A 254 3.66 18.11 -24.52
C THR A 254 4.23 17.15 -23.47
N HIS A 255 5.41 17.50 -22.97
CA HIS A 255 6.06 16.79 -21.89
C HIS A 255 5.85 17.54 -20.58
N TYR A 256 5.39 16.82 -19.54
CA TYR A 256 5.12 17.40 -18.23
C TYR A 256 6.27 17.11 -17.28
N LEU A 257 6.63 18.10 -16.47
CA LEU A 257 7.70 18.07 -15.49
C LEU A 257 7.19 18.47 -14.10
N PRO A 258 7.80 17.95 -13.01
CA PRO A 258 8.79 16.89 -12.99
C PRO A 258 8.20 15.51 -13.30
N ASP A 259 8.97 14.65 -13.95
CA ASP A 259 8.60 13.27 -14.28
C ASP A 259 9.47 12.22 -13.60
N ASP A 260 10.44 12.65 -12.81
CA ASP A 260 11.48 11.84 -12.16
C ASP A 260 11.46 11.92 -10.61
N VAL A 261 10.35 12.35 -10.01
CA VAL A 261 10.25 12.48 -8.56
C VAL A 261 10.45 11.14 -7.87
N LEU A 262 11.50 11.04 -7.06
CA LEU A 262 11.78 9.86 -6.27
C LEU A 262 11.28 10.01 -4.84
N LEU A 263 10.42 9.07 -4.42
CA LEU A 263 9.92 8.95 -3.06
C LEU A 263 10.40 7.63 -2.45
N ARG A 264 10.84 7.66 -1.19
CA ARG A 264 11.28 6.47 -0.46
C ARG A 264 10.31 6.18 0.68
N ALA A 265 9.60 5.06 0.55
CA ALA A 265 8.55 4.68 1.47
C ALA A 265 9.14 3.96 2.70
N PHE A 266 8.75 4.42 3.88
CA PHE A 266 9.12 3.83 5.15
C PHE A 266 7.95 3.88 6.12
N LYS A 267 8.01 3.02 7.13
CA LYS A 267 7.09 3.07 8.26
C LYS A 267 7.76 3.81 9.40
N GLU A 268 7.04 4.77 9.99
CA GLU A 268 7.52 5.46 11.17
C GLU A 268 7.63 4.46 12.34
N LEU A 269 8.82 4.37 12.90
CA LEU A 269 9.03 3.54 14.07
C LEU A 269 8.54 4.30 15.29
N SER A 270 7.31 4.08 15.69
CA SER A 270 6.78 4.59 16.95
C SER A 270 7.34 3.78 18.11
N PHE A 271 8.43 4.23 18.70
CA PHE A 271 8.98 3.64 19.91
C PHE A 271 8.23 4.19 21.13
N SER A 272 7.22 3.45 21.58
CA SER A 272 6.64 3.70 22.89
C SER A 272 7.49 3.00 23.96
N GLN A 273 8.35 3.75 24.64
CA GLN A 273 9.18 3.24 25.72
C GLN A 273 8.34 2.96 26.96
N ARG A 274 8.24 1.70 27.35
CA ARG A 274 7.54 1.26 28.56
C ARG A 274 8.30 0.13 29.22
N PHE A 275 8.27 0.08 30.54
CA PHE A 275 8.72 -1.08 31.29
C PHE A 275 7.69 -2.19 31.15
N LEU A 276 8.11 -3.40 30.79
CA LEU A 276 7.26 -4.58 30.64
C LEU A 276 7.23 -5.44 31.88
N LYS A 277 8.40 -5.90 32.30
CA LYS A 277 8.54 -6.80 33.46
C LYS A 277 9.99 -6.85 33.97
N ALA A 278 10.12 -7.29 35.24
CA ALA A 278 11.36 -7.82 35.74
C ALA A 278 11.20 -9.33 35.98
N GLU A 279 12.23 -10.10 35.67
CA GLU A 279 12.20 -11.55 35.86
C GLU A 279 13.51 -12.05 36.39
N ARG A 280 13.44 -12.91 37.43
CA ARG A 280 14.60 -13.56 38.06
C ARG A 280 14.37 -15.07 38.05
N LEU A 281 14.87 -15.72 37.01
CA LEU A 281 14.70 -17.17 36.83
C LEU A 281 15.61 -17.96 37.74
N THR A 282 16.85 -17.50 37.94
CA THR A 282 17.88 -18.10 38.77
C THR A 282 18.32 -17.14 39.87
N PRO A 283 18.95 -17.62 40.94
CA PRO A 283 19.44 -16.76 42.02
C PRO A 283 20.44 -15.70 41.55
N GLU A 284 21.28 -16.05 40.57
CA GLU A 284 22.46 -15.27 40.17
C GLU A 284 22.14 -14.15 39.18
N LYS A 285 20.93 -14.15 38.54
CA LYS A 285 20.61 -13.22 37.49
C LYS A 285 19.16 -12.74 37.54
N PHE A 286 18.94 -11.47 37.37
CA PHE A 286 17.61 -10.92 36.98
C PHE A 286 17.67 -10.12 35.68
N SER A 287 16.53 -9.98 35.02
CA SER A 287 16.41 -9.30 33.73
C SER A 287 15.32 -8.25 33.80
N LEU A 288 15.57 -7.12 33.15
CA LEU A 288 14.57 -6.09 32.90
C LEU A 288 14.22 -6.07 31.42
N TYR A 289 12.95 -5.96 31.10
CA TYR A 289 12.43 -5.94 29.74
C TYR A 289 11.63 -4.66 29.48
N PHE A 290 11.90 -4.04 28.35
CA PHE A 290 11.23 -2.83 27.88
C PHE A 290 10.62 -3.03 26.48
N THR A 291 9.64 -2.21 26.11
CA THR A 291 8.96 -2.32 24.80
C THR A 291 9.79 -1.80 23.64
N ALA A 292 10.77 -0.97 23.90
CA ALA A 292 11.56 -0.30 22.87
C ALA A 292 13.00 -0.07 23.33
N PRO A 293 13.94 0.10 22.39
CA PRO A 293 15.32 0.49 22.68
C PRO A 293 15.39 1.82 23.43
N ALA A 294 16.43 1.95 24.26
CA ALA A 294 16.73 3.21 24.95
C ALA A 294 18.22 3.57 24.80
N ASP A 295 18.51 4.86 24.71
CA ASP A 295 19.89 5.36 24.60
C ASP A 295 20.68 5.21 25.92
N ARG A 296 19.98 5.05 27.02
CA ARG A 296 20.57 4.97 28.36
C ARG A 296 20.01 3.78 29.12
N LEU A 297 20.87 3.20 29.96
CA LEU A 297 20.47 2.20 30.95
C LEU A 297 19.53 2.82 31.99
N PRO A 298 18.56 2.07 32.51
CA PRO A 298 17.77 2.52 33.64
C PRO A 298 18.67 2.67 34.89
N LEU A 299 18.42 3.74 35.65
CA LEU A 299 19.05 3.93 36.91
C LEU A 299 18.40 2.99 37.96
N LEU A 300 19.20 2.13 38.53
CA LEU A 300 18.76 1.15 39.55
C LEU A 300 19.25 1.60 40.90
N LYS A 301 18.37 1.59 41.93
CA LYS A 301 18.69 1.85 43.32
C LYS A 301 18.13 0.73 44.19
N GLY A 302 19.01 0.06 44.96
CA GLY A 302 18.62 -0.96 45.89
C GLY A 302 17.83 -0.39 47.09
N LEU A 303 16.81 -1.10 47.54
CA LEU A 303 16.02 -0.75 48.73
C LEU A 303 16.29 -1.71 49.91
N ASN A 304 16.70 -2.95 49.64
CA ASN A 304 17.07 -3.94 50.64
C ASN A 304 18.48 -4.49 50.41
N PHE A 305 19.27 -3.88 49.55
CA PHE A 305 20.66 -4.21 49.26
C PHE A 305 21.42 -2.96 48.81
N ASN A 306 22.75 -3.01 48.82
CA ASN A 306 23.59 -2.00 48.21
C ASN A 306 23.81 -2.36 46.75
N GLU A 307 23.49 -1.42 45.81
CA GLU A 307 23.65 -1.60 44.37
C GLU A 307 25.07 -1.31 43.88
N GLU A 308 25.91 -0.65 44.68
CA GLU A 308 27.26 -0.24 44.30
C GLU A 308 28.12 -1.47 43.99
N ASP A 309 28.62 -1.54 42.74
CA ASP A 309 29.41 -2.68 42.22
C ASP A 309 28.75 -4.08 42.35
N ALA A 310 27.44 -4.14 42.60
CA ALA A 310 26.72 -5.38 42.85
C ALA A 310 26.48 -6.24 41.60
N PHE A 311 26.58 -5.65 40.40
CA PHE A 311 26.14 -6.31 39.18
C PHE A 311 27.18 -6.23 38.05
N VAL A 312 27.16 -7.28 37.19
CA VAL A 312 27.66 -7.21 35.82
C VAL A 312 26.47 -7.07 34.91
N ILE A 313 26.49 -6.06 34.05
CA ILE A 313 25.38 -5.73 33.14
C ILE A 313 25.68 -6.32 31.78
N GLU A 314 24.73 -7.09 31.26
CA GLU A 314 24.76 -7.66 29.91
C GLU A 314 23.58 -7.14 29.10
N GLN A 315 23.84 -6.70 27.86
CA GLN A 315 22.87 -6.18 26.92
C GLN A 315 22.82 -7.08 25.69
N PRO A 316 22.03 -8.17 25.71
CA PRO A 316 22.04 -9.17 24.63
C PRO A 316 21.67 -8.61 23.27
N THR A 317 20.80 -7.58 23.23
CA THR A 317 20.37 -6.94 21.98
C THR A 317 21.25 -5.73 21.60
N GLY A 318 22.12 -5.27 22.52
CA GLY A 318 22.88 -4.03 22.34
C GLY A 318 22.04 -2.74 22.31
N ARG A 319 20.74 -2.82 22.64
CA ARG A 319 19.76 -1.73 22.47
C ARG A 319 19.08 -1.26 23.75
N ASN A 320 19.44 -1.79 24.89
CA ASN A 320 18.83 -1.50 26.21
C ASN A 320 17.32 -1.81 26.33
N ASP A 321 16.77 -2.63 25.45
CA ASP A 321 15.40 -3.15 25.56
C ASP A 321 15.30 -4.42 26.40
N THR A 322 16.40 -5.17 26.46
CA THR A 322 16.59 -6.34 27.31
C THR A 322 17.92 -6.21 28.02
N ILE A 323 17.88 -6.19 29.36
CA ILE A 323 19.05 -5.96 30.18
C ILE A 323 19.14 -7.07 31.24
N HIS A 324 20.28 -7.73 31.29
CA HIS A 324 20.58 -8.75 32.30
C HIS A 324 21.52 -8.19 33.34
N TYR A 325 21.18 -8.39 34.60
CA TYR A 325 21.99 -8.03 35.76
C TYR A 325 22.48 -9.31 36.45
N TRP A 326 23.75 -9.61 36.26
CA TRP A 326 24.40 -10.73 36.95
C TRP A 326 24.91 -10.27 38.31
N ILE A 327 24.48 -10.95 39.36
CA ILE A 327 24.78 -10.61 40.74
C ILE A 327 26.17 -11.14 41.08
N LYS A 328 27.08 -10.25 41.50
CA LYS A 328 28.44 -10.59 41.92
C LYS A 328 28.50 -11.15 43.34
N ASP A 329 27.70 -10.55 44.25
CA ASP A 329 27.76 -10.89 45.69
C ASP A 329 26.94 -12.15 46.01
N SER A 330 27.58 -13.11 46.61
CA SER A 330 26.96 -14.36 47.04
C SER A 330 25.92 -14.19 48.16
N LEU A 331 26.02 -13.17 48.96
CA LEU A 331 25.02 -12.88 49.99
C LEU A 331 23.76 -12.32 49.35
N LEU A 332 23.91 -11.54 48.27
CA LEU A 332 22.80 -10.94 47.55
C LEU A 332 22.00 -11.97 46.72
N TYR A 333 22.66 -12.92 46.05
CA TYR A 333 21.93 -13.92 45.29
C TYR A 333 21.27 -15.01 46.13
N LYS A 334 21.64 -15.16 47.43
CA LYS A 334 20.94 -16.01 48.39
C LYS A 334 19.60 -15.41 48.85
N GLN A 335 19.40 -14.10 48.68
CA GLN A 335 18.14 -13.47 49.04
C GLN A 335 17.05 -13.90 48.03
N ASP A 336 15.90 -14.35 48.50
CA ASP A 336 14.78 -14.76 47.68
C ASP A 336 14.11 -13.56 46.95
N SER A 337 14.24 -12.37 47.51
CA SER A 337 13.57 -11.15 47.07
C SER A 337 14.55 -9.99 47.01
N LEU A 338 14.64 -9.33 45.85
CA LEU A 338 15.37 -8.08 45.68
C LEU A 338 14.39 -6.94 45.49
N LYS A 339 14.38 -5.98 46.43
CA LYS A 339 13.56 -4.76 46.33
C LYS A 339 14.44 -3.62 45.80
N MET A 340 13.98 -2.97 44.76
CA MET A 340 14.71 -1.88 44.11
C MET A 340 13.76 -0.85 43.49
N SER A 341 14.23 0.35 43.29
CA SER A 341 13.59 1.33 42.40
C SER A 341 14.37 1.39 41.09
N ILE A 342 13.65 1.49 40.01
CA ILE A 342 14.23 1.74 38.68
C ILE A 342 13.71 3.04 38.15
N THR A 343 14.62 3.91 37.64
CA THR A 343 14.25 5.13 36.92
C THR A 343 14.64 4.97 35.47
N TYR A 344 13.69 5.13 34.58
CA TYR A 344 13.85 4.94 33.14
C TYR A 344 13.05 5.97 32.36
N LEU A 345 13.30 6.12 31.05
CA LEU A 345 12.51 6.96 30.18
C LEU A 345 11.22 6.22 29.79
N TYR A 346 10.10 6.89 29.96
CA TYR A 346 8.76 6.39 29.67
C TYR A 346 8.10 7.33 28.65
N THR A 347 7.41 6.77 27.65
CA THR A 347 6.63 7.56 26.70
C THR A 347 5.27 7.88 27.29
N ASP A 348 5.00 9.18 27.52
CA ASP A 348 3.73 9.66 28.05
C ASP A 348 2.59 9.70 27.02
N SER A 349 1.42 10.21 27.41
CA SER A 349 0.27 10.35 26.53
C SER A 349 0.47 11.36 25.39
N LEU A 350 1.42 12.27 25.53
CA LEU A 350 1.81 13.24 24.50
C LEU A 350 2.96 12.74 23.61
N LYS A 351 3.30 11.44 23.71
CA LYS A 351 4.42 10.79 23.02
C LYS A 351 5.80 11.38 23.36
N GLN A 352 5.93 12.05 24.51
CA GLN A 352 7.20 12.58 24.98
C GLN A 352 7.88 11.59 25.92
N LEU A 353 9.21 11.50 25.84
CA LEU A 353 10.03 10.69 26.76
C LEU A 353 10.22 11.47 28.06
N VAL A 354 9.61 10.97 29.13
CA VAL A 354 9.72 11.56 30.48
C VAL A 354 10.33 10.56 31.45
N PRO A 355 11.11 11.00 32.45
CA PRO A 355 11.62 10.12 33.49
C PRO A 355 10.48 9.54 34.34
N ARG A 356 10.49 8.22 34.54
CA ARG A 356 9.55 7.51 35.41
C ARG A 356 10.30 6.61 36.36
N THR A 357 9.87 6.59 37.63
CA THR A 357 10.45 5.72 38.66
C THR A 357 9.39 4.72 39.15
N ASP A 358 9.68 3.46 39.03
CA ASP A 358 8.87 2.35 39.51
C ASP A 358 9.62 1.57 40.58
N THR A 359 8.89 1.06 41.60
CA THR A 359 9.44 0.20 42.64
C THR A 359 9.14 -1.24 42.29
N LEU A 360 10.18 -2.07 42.29
CA LEU A 360 10.11 -3.48 41.93
C LEU A 360 10.42 -4.36 43.13
N ASN A 361 9.73 -5.50 43.24
CA ASN A 361 10.06 -6.60 44.11
C ASN A 361 10.31 -7.84 43.22
N VAL A 362 11.59 -8.17 43.02
CA VAL A 362 12.00 -9.20 42.06
C VAL A 362 12.28 -10.50 42.84
N LEU A 363 11.32 -11.43 42.75
CA LEU A 363 11.39 -12.72 43.40
C LEU A 363 12.14 -13.72 42.51
N ALA A 364 13.03 -14.54 43.12
CA ALA A 364 13.66 -15.63 42.41
C ALA A 364 12.67 -16.79 42.21
N LYS A 365 12.43 -17.18 40.94
CA LYS A 365 11.59 -18.36 40.62
C LYS A 365 12.22 -19.64 41.11
N LEU A 366 13.53 -19.76 40.97
CA LEU A 366 14.33 -20.81 41.61
C LEU A 366 15.17 -20.17 42.73
N THR A 367 14.88 -20.50 43.97
CA THR A 367 15.65 -20.00 45.12
C THR A 367 17.01 -20.69 45.22
N TYR A 368 17.98 -20.05 45.87
CA TYR A 368 19.32 -20.60 46.01
C TYR A 368 19.32 -22.00 46.67
N ASP A 369 18.54 -22.20 47.74
CA ASP A 369 18.44 -23.47 48.43
C ASP A 369 17.88 -24.60 47.57
N LYS A 370 16.85 -24.29 46.79
CA LYS A 370 16.28 -25.24 45.80
C LYS A 370 17.28 -25.59 44.71
N GLN A 371 18.02 -24.61 44.23
CA GLN A 371 19.07 -24.84 43.23
C GLN A 371 20.19 -25.74 43.77
N GLN A 372 20.62 -25.53 45.01
CA GLN A 372 21.64 -26.37 45.63
C GLN A 372 21.16 -27.81 45.82
N LYS A 373 19.92 -28.02 46.26
CA LYS A 373 19.32 -29.37 46.36
C LYS A 373 19.29 -30.07 45.01
N GLN A 374 18.85 -29.38 43.93
CA GLN A 374 18.85 -29.96 42.60
C GLN A 374 20.27 -30.32 42.09
N LYS A 375 21.29 -29.49 42.41
CA LYS A 375 22.68 -29.78 42.07
C LYS A 375 23.25 -30.97 42.83
N GLN A 376 22.82 -31.18 44.09
CA GLN A 376 23.19 -32.36 44.90
C GLN A 376 22.54 -33.62 44.34
N GLU A 377 21.23 -33.62 44.09
CA GLU A 377 20.50 -34.75 43.52
C GLU A 377 21.01 -35.14 42.12
N ALA A 378 21.48 -34.17 41.32
CA ALA A 378 22.07 -34.43 40.01
C ALA A 378 23.50 -35.03 40.09
N LYS A 379 24.21 -34.86 41.22
CA LYS A 379 25.54 -35.46 41.46
C LYS A 379 25.46 -36.86 42.03
N GLU A 380 24.34 -37.20 42.66
CA GLU A 380 24.09 -38.54 43.28
C GLU A 380 23.49 -39.52 42.27
N LYS A 381 23.07 -39.09 41.12
CA LYS A 381 22.66 -39.90 39.94
C LYS A 381 23.84 -40.14 38.99
#